data_474d640c2fe8dc8d5a585d7defea43f2
#
_entry.id   474d640c2fe8dc8d5a585d7defea43f2
#
_cell.length_a   1.000
_cell.length_b   1.000
_cell.length_c   1.000
_cell.angle_alpha   90.00
_cell.angle_beta   90.00
_cell.angle_gamma   90.00
#
_symmetry.space_group_name_H-M   'P 1'
#
loop_
_entity.id
_entity.type
_entity.pdbx_description
1 polymer ?
#
loop_
_entity_poly.entity_id
_entity_poly.type
_entity_poly.pdbx_seq_one_letter_code
_entity_poly.pdbx_strand_id
1 'polypeptide(L)'
;PKVGALVAPNFGLGAVLMMQFSQTAAKYFESAEIIELHHANKVDAPSGTAIRTAQMITDARKQSNKSAMPDATKTQLPGSRGTKVGDVPVHSVRSHGYVAHQEVIFGDAGETLTIRHDSINRAGFMPGVLIGIRNVAKYPGLTVGLENYMGGMK
;
A
#
# COMPACT_ATOMS: atom_id res chain seq x y z
N PRO A 1 -22.73 11.26 15.69
CA PRO A 1 -21.99 11.28 16.97
C PRO A 1 -21.06 12.48 17.00
N LYS A 2 -20.92 13.10 18.19
CA LYS A 2 -20.00 14.24 18.39
C LYS A 2 -18.54 13.79 18.67
N VAL A 3 -18.25 12.49 18.52
CA VAL A 3 -16.92 11.90 18.74
C VAL A 3 -16.32 11.48 17.42
N GLY A 4 -14.99 11.61 17.30
CA GLY A 4 -14.23 11.10 16.16
C GLY A 4 -13.80 9.67 16.37
N ALA A 5 -13.70 8.90 15.29
CA ALA A 5 -13.11 7.57 15.25
C ALA A 5 -12.15 7.46 14.06
N LEU A 6 -10.97 6.92 14.28
CA LEU A 6 -9.99 6.67 13.23
C LEU A 6 -9.75 5.16 13.07
N VAL A 7 -9.92 4.67 11.86
CA VAL A 7 -9.48 3.34 11.44
C VAL A 7 -8.38 3.51 10.40
N ALA A 8 -7.19 3.01 10.68
CA ALA A 8 -6.06 3.11 9.76
C ALA A 8 -5.48 1.72 9.47
N PRO A 9 -5.31 1.34 8.19
CA PRO A 9 -4.63 0.09 7.82
C PRO A 9 -3.19 0.04 8.31
N ASN A 10 -2.55 1.21 8.46
CA ASN A 10 -1.20 1.36 8.96
C ASN A 10 -1.00 2.71 9.66
N PHE A 11 -0.25 2.73 10.76
CA PHE A 11 0.17 3.93 11.48
C PHE A 11 1.62 4.32 11.22
N GLY A 12 2.38 3.54 10.45
CA GLY A 12 3.73 3.90 10.02
C GLY A 12 3.69 5.01 8.97
N LEU A 13 4.29 6.16 9.26
CA LEU A 13 4.27 7.31 8.34
C LEU A 13 4.87 6.97 6.98
N GLY A 14 5.98 6.22 6.97
CA GLY A 14 6.61 5.78 5.72
C GLY A 14 5.69 4.86 4.90
N ALA A 15 4.92 3.96 5.55
CA ALA A 15 3.97 3.11 4.86
C ALA A 15 2.81 3.93 4.25
N VAL A 16 2.31 4.92 4.99
CA VAL A 16 1.25 5.81 4.49
C VAL A 16 1.74 6.63 3.30
N LEU A 17 2.94 7.21 3.39
CA LEU A 17 3.56 7.95 2.28
C LEU A 17 3.83 7.05 1.07
N MET A 18 4.34 5.83 1.28
CA MET A 18 4.50 4.85 0.21
C MET A 18 3.17 4.60 -0.53
N MET A 19 2.06 4.41 0.19
CA MET A 19 0.74 4.23 -0.42
C MET A 19 0.32 5.45 -1.24
N GLN A 20 0.48 6.67 -0.71
CA GLN A 20 0.13 7.92 -1.41
C GLN A 20 0.99 8.17 -2.64
N PHE A 21 2.31 7.96 -2.54
CA PHE A 21 3.22 8.08 -3.69
C PHE A 21 2.90 7.04 -4.76
N SER A 22 2.57 5.81 -4.36
CA SER A 22 2.15 4.75 -5.27
C SER A 22 0.84 5.10 -6.00
N GLN A 23 -0.12 5.68 -5.29
CA GLN A 23 -1.36 6.18 -5.89
C GLN A 23 -1.08 7.28 -6.93
N THR A 24 -0.14 8.16 -6.64
CA THR A 24 0.26 9.23 -7.56
C THR A 24 0.97 8.65 -8.79
N ALA A 25 1.97 7.79 -8.60
CA ALA A 25 2.74 7.17 -9.67
C ALA A 25 1.85 6.33 -10.60
N ALA A 26 0.84 5.66 -10.07
CA ALA A 26 -0.08 4.81 -10.83
C ALA A 26 -0.83 5.54 -11.96
N LYS A 27 -0.92 6.87 -11.90
CA LYS A 27 -1.54 7.69 -12.95
C LYS A 27 -0.66 7.84 -14.19
N TYR A 28 0.63 7.60 -14.06
CA TYR A 28 1.63 7.84 -15.11
C TYR A 28 2.17 6.54 -15.72
N PHE A 29 2.48 5.53 -14.91
CA PHE A 29 3.10 4.29 -15.34
C PHE A 29 2.13 3.28 -15.94
N GLU A 30 2.61 2.45 -16.88
CA GLU A 30 1.78 1.43 -17.56
C GLU A 30 1.53 0.20 -16.69
N SER A 31 2.50 -0.19 -15.87
CA SER A 31 2.39 -1.38 -15.01
C SER A 31 2.74 -1.08 -13.55
N ALA A 32 2.23 -1.92 -12.64
CA ALA A 32 2.58 -1.92 -11.24
C ALA A 32 2.51 -3.33 -10.67
N GLU A 33 3.47 -3.70 -9.83
CA GLU A 33 3.45 -4.93 -9.03
C GLU A 33 3.84 -4.61 -7.59
N ILE A 34 3.36 -5.41 -6.64
CA ILE A 34 3.66 -5.26 -5.22
C ILE A 34 4.33 -6.52 -4.70
N ILE A 35 5.43 -6.35 -3.96
CA ILE A 35 6.07 -7.40 -3.17
C ILE A 35 5.97 -7.00 -1.70
N GLU A 36 5.28 -7.79 -0.88
CA GLU A 36 5.24 -7.59 0.56
C GLU A 36 5.99 -8.72 1.27
N LEU A 37 6.79 -8.35 2.28
CA LEU A 37 7.66 -9.29 2.97
C LEU A 37 7.46 -9.17 4.48
N HIS A 38 7.13 -10.28 5.12
CA HIS A 38 6.85 -10.32 6.55
C HIS A 38 7.51 -11.55 7.20
N HIS A 39 7.55 -11.52 8.53
CA HIS A 39 8.00 -12.63 9.35
C HIS A 39 7.14 -13.88 9.08
N ALA A 40 7.72 -15.07 9.27
CA ALA A 40 7.09 -16.35 8.98
C ALA A 40 5.78 -16.61 9.74
N ASN A 41 5.58 -15.94 10.88
CA ASN A 41 4.39 -16.12 11.73
C ASN A 41 3.21 -15.21 11.36
N LYS A 42 3.28 -14.46 10.24
CA LYS A 42 2.15 -13.65 9.78
C LYS A 42 1.08 -14.55 9.16
N VAL A 43 -0.13 -14.45 9.69
CA VAL A 43 -1.23 -15.38 9.36
C VAL A 43 -2.02 -15.04 8.10
N ASP A 44 -2.02 -13.77 7.70
CA ASP A 44 -2.70 -13.28 6.49
C ASP A 44 -1.71 -13.08 5.33
N ALA A 45 -2.16 -13.34 4.12
CA ALA A 45 -1.45 -13.05 2.87
C ALA A 45 -2.48 -12.80 1.74
N PRO A 46 -2.39 -11.67 1.00
CA PRO A 46 -1.47 -10.55 1.24
C PRO A 46 -1.78 -9.78 2.52
N SER A 47 -0.82 -8.93 2.95
CA SER A 47 -1.02 -8.04 4.10
C SER A 47 -2.11 -6.99 3.81
N GLY A 48 -2.79 -6.52 4.87
CA GLY A 48 -3.80 -5.46 4.72
C GLY A 48 -3.26 -4.18 4.07
N THR A 49 -1.99 -3.82 4.35
CA THR A 49 -1.33 -2.68 3.70
C THR A 49 -1.14 -2.92 2.19
N ALA A 50 -0.73 -4.12 1.79
CA ALA A 50 -0.56 -4.45 0.37
C ALA A 50 -1.90 -4.45 -0.38
N ILE A 51 -2.95 -5.02 0.22
CA ILE A 51 -4.31 -4.98 -0.34
C ILE A 51 -4.77 -3.53 -0.53
N ARG A 52 -4.61 -2.68 0.49
CA ARG A 52 -4.99 -1.27 0.40
C ARG A 52 -4.19 -0.52 -0.66
N THR A 53 -2.88 -0.74 -0.73
CA THR A 53 -2.01 -0.13 -1.76
C THR A 53 -2.48 -0.51 -3.16
N ALA A 54 -2.73 -1.80 -3.41
CA ALA A 54 -3.20 -2.28 -4.70
C ALA A 54 -4.56 -1.68 -5.10
N GLN A 55 -5.49 -1.54 -4.15
CA GLN A 55 -6.78 -0.87 -4.37
C GLN A 55 -6.59 0.60 -4.77
N MET A 56 -5.74 1.35 -4.04
CA MET A 56 -5.44 2.75 -4.34
C MET A 56 -4.81 2.92 -5.73
N ILE A 57 -3.90 2.03 -6.11
CA ILE A 57 -3.29 1.99 -7.46
C ILE A 57 -4.38 1.72 -8.50
N THR A 58 -5.19 0.68 -8.31
CA THR A 58 -6.28 0.31 -9.24
C THR A 58 -7.25 1.48 -9.44
N ASP A 59 -7.67 2.15 -8.37
CA ASP A 59 -8.59 3.27 -8.44
C ASP A 59 -7.97 4.48 -9.15
N ALA A 60 -6.71 4.80 -8.87
CA ALA A 60 -6.00 5.89 -9.54
C ALA A 60 -5.82 5.63 -11.04
N ARG A 61 -5.51 4.38 -11.43
CA ARG A 61 -5.42 3.98 -12.84
C ARG A 61 -6.75 4.12 -13.57
N LYS A 62 -7.85 3.66 -12.96
CA LYS A 62 -9.21 3.82 -13.51
C LYS A 62 -9.57 5.30 -13.69
N GLN A 63 -9.34 6.14 -12.68
CA GLN A 63 -9.59 7.58 -12.74
C GLN A 63 -8.77 8.30 -13.82
N SER A 64 -7.60 7.75 -14.17
CA SER A 64 -6.72 8.28 -15.21
C SER A 64 -6.90 7.59 -16.58
N ASN A 65 -7.95 6.78 -16.74
CA ASN A 65 -8.25 6.03 -17.97
C ASN A 65 -7.07 5.19 -18.48
N LYS A 66 -6.25 4.64 -17.56
CA LYS A 66 -5.14 3.75 -17.95
C LYS A 66 -5.67 2.42 -18.49
N SER A 67 -5.00 1.92 -19.52
CA SER A 67 -5.25 0.60 -20.09
C SER A 67 -4.93 -0.53 -19.12
N ALA A 68 -5.35 -1.76 -19.43
CA ALA A 68 -4.92 -2.95 -18.70
C ALA A 68 -3.39 -3.05 -18.71
N MET A 69 -2.83 -3.54 -17.59
CA MET A 69 -1.38 -3.74 -17.49
C MET A 69 -0.91 -4.80 -18.49
N PRO A 70 0.20 -4.57 -19.19
CA PRO A 70 0.73 -5.57 -20.13
C PRO A 70 1.18 -6.83 -19.39
N ASP A 71 0.70 -7.97 -19.81
CA ASP A 71 1.11 -9.29 -19.33
C ASP A 71 0.97 -10.31 -20.47
N ALA A 72 2.08 -10.75 -21.02
CA ALA A 72 2.13 -11.72 -22.10
C ALA A 72 2.24 -13.19 -21.61
N THR A 73 2.10 -13.43 -20.31
CA THR A 73 2.24 -14.77 -19.73
C THR A 73 1.16 -15.71 -20.24
N LYS A 74 1.56 -16.76 -20.96
CA LYS A 74 0.67 -17.79 -21.51
C LYS A 74 0.73 -19.11 -20.73
N THR A 75 1.86 -19.40 -20.08
CA THR A 75 2.09 -20.64 -19.34
C THR A 75 2.64 -20.29 -17.97
N GLN A 76 1.98 -20.76 -16.91
CA GLN A 76 2.41 -20.46 -15.55
C GLN A 76 2.03 -21.60 -14.58
N LEU A 77 2.83 -21.75 -13.55
CA LEU A 77 2.45 -22.54 -12.38
C LEU A 77 1.46 -21.73 -11.53
N PRO A 78 0.49 -22.36 -10.85
CA PRO A 78 -0.44 -21.68 -9.97
C PRO A 78 0.30 -20.78 -8.96
N GLY A 79 -0.08 -19.49 -8.90
CA GLY A 79 0.49 -18.52 -7.97
C GLY A 79 1.80 -17.87 -8.40
N SER A 80 2.42 -18.27 -9.53
CA SER A 80 3.71 -17.69 -9.97
C SER A 80 3.64 -16.20 -10.31
N ARG A 81 2.44 -15.69 -10.66
CA ARG A 81 2.17 -14.26 -10.91
C ARG A 81 1.53 -13.57 -9.69
N GLY A 82 1.68 -14.15 -8.50
CA GLY A 82 1.08 -13.63 -7.28
C GLY A 82 -0.46 -13.72 -7.29
N THR A 83 -1.08 -12.95 -6.40
CA THR A 83 -2.54 -12.78 -6.35
C THR A 83 -2.90 -11.41 -6.91
N LYS A 84 -3.96 -11.31 -7.73
CA LYS A 84 -4.46 -10.02 -8.20
C LYS A 84 -5.39 -9.39 -7.16
N VAL A 85 -5.10 -8.15 -6.80
CA VAL A 85 -6.01 -7.28 -6.03
C VAL A 85 -6.39 -6.12 -6.96
N GLY A 86 -7.63 -6.13 -7.44
CA GLY A 86 -7.98 -5.33 -8.61
C GLY A 86 -7.23 -5.84 -9.85
N ASP A 87 -6.46 -4.98 -10.48
CA ASP A 87 -5.59 -5.32 -11.62
C ASP A 87 -4.11 -5.47 -11.23
N VAL A 88 -3.73 -5.22 -9.96
CA VAL A 88 -2.35 -5.23 -9.47
C VAL A 88 -1.96 -6.61 -8.95
N PRO A 89 -0.91 -7.26 -9.48
CA PRO A 89 -0.32 -8.46 -8.90
C PRO A 89 0.35 -8.14 -7.56
N VAL A 90 0.09 -8.98 -6.55
CA VAL A 90 0.67 -8.88 -5.21
C VAL A 90 1.36 -10.19 -4.86
N HIS A 91 2.64 -10.10 -4.53
CA HIS A 91 3.49 -11.23 -4.14
C HIS A 91 3.77 -11.17 -2.64
N SER A 92 3.56 -12.28 -1.93
CA SER A 92 3.74 -12.35 -0.48
C SER A 92 4.93 -13.22 -0.13
N VAL A 93 5.95 -12.63 0.52
CA VAL A 93 7.11 -13.34 1.05
C VAL A 93 6.97 -13.53 2.56
N ARG A 94 7.21 -14.76 3.03
CA ARG A 94 7.22 -15.12 4.46
C ARG A 94 8.56 -15.76 4.79
N SER A 95 9.37 -15.08 5.64
CA SER A 95 10.68 -15.61 6.03
C SER A 95 11.10 -15.08 7.40
N HIS A 96 11.97 -15.84 8.08
CA HIS A 96 12.66 -15.33 9.26
C HIS A 96 13.54 -14.13 8.89
N GLY A 97 13.70 -13.19 9.82
CA GLY A 97 14.49 -11.98 9.64
C GLY A 97 13.73 -10.77 9.11
N TYR A 98 12.59 -10.97 8.45
CA TYR A 98 11.70 -9.86 8.09
C TYR A 98 10.80 -9.45 9.27
N VAL A 99 10.43 -8.18 9.30
CA VAL A 99 9.40 -7.62 10.19
C VAL A 99 8.16 -7.29 9.37
N ALA A 100 8.16 -6.16 8.67
CA ALA A 100 7.08 -5.76 7.77
C ALA A 100 7.64 -4.82 6.70
N HIS A 101 7.65 -5.26 5.46
CA HIS A 101 8.25 -4.55 4.34
C HIS A 101 7.31 -4.59 3.15
N GLN A 102 7.35 -3.55 2.33
CA GLN A 102 6.61 -3.53 1.07
C GLN A 102 7.39 -2.74 0.03
N GLU A 103 7.40 -3.28 -1.18
CA GLU A 103 7.97 -2.69 -2.37
C GLU A 103 6.90 -2.60 -3.44
N VAL A 104 6.75 -1.44 -4.05
CA VAL A 104 5.87 -1.21 -5.20
C VAL A 104 6.73 -0.87 -6.38
N ILE A 105 6.66 -1.70 -7.42
CA ILE A 105 7.45 -1.56 -8.63
C ILE A 105 6.51 -1.06 -9.73
N PHE A 106 6.83 0.09 -10.30
CA PHE A 106 6.18 0.63 -11.49
C PHE A 106 7.09 0.48 -12.70
N GLY A 107 6.50 0.20 -13.84
CA GLY A 107 7.23 0.07 -15.10
C GLY A 107 6.59 0.81 -16.24
N ASP A 108 7.43 1.40 -17.08
CA ASP A 108 7.07 2.00 -18.37
C ASP A 108 8.17 1.72 -19.38
N ALA A 109 7.96 2.15 -20.64
CA ALA A 109 8.95 1.98 -21.69
C ALA A 109 10.27 2.70 -21.33
N GLY A 110 11.32 1.91 -21.06
CA GLY A 110 12.68 2.42 -20.80
C GLY A 110 12.96 2.82 -19.36
N GLU A 111 11.99 2.72 -18.42
CA GLU A 111 12.25 3.05 -17.02
C GLU A 111 11.45 2.19 -16.03
N THR A 112 11.94 2.16 -14.80
CA THR A 112 11.20 1.62 -13.64
C THR A 112 11.29 2.60 -12.48
N LEU A 113 10.24 2.65 -11.67
CA LEU A 113 10.22 3.35 -10.39
C LEU A 113 9.90 2.35 -9.29
N THR A 114 10.75 2.26 -8.28
CA THR A 114 10.50 1.45 -7.10
C THR A 114 10.31 2.33 -5.87
N ILE A 115 9.19 2.13 -5.18
CA ILE A 115 8.90 2.79 -3.90
C ILE A 115 8.89 1.72 -2.81
N ARG A 116 9.80 1.83 -1.84
CA ARG A 116 9.97 0.83 -0.79
C ARG A 116 9.83 1.45 0.60
N HIS A 117 9.18 0.72 1.49
CA HIS A 117 9.10 1.00 2.91
C HIS A 117 9.49 -0.25 3.72
N ASP A 118 10.38 -0.07 4.68
CA ASP A 118 10.85 -1.09 5.60
C ASP A 118 10.50 -0.70 7.04
N SER A 119 9.59 -1.44 7.68
CA SER A 119 9.32 -1.32 9.11
C SER A 119 10.23 -2.29 9.87
N ILE A 120 11.17 -1.75 10.61
CA ILE A 120 12.19 -2.52 11.31
C ILE A 120 11.79 -2.75 12.78
N ASN A 121 11.03 -1.82 13.35
CA ASN A 121 10.60 -1.86 14.74
C ASN A 121 9.20 -1.25 14.88
N ARG A 122 8.41 -1.77 15.83
CA ARG A 122 7.07 -1.25 16.16
C ARG A 122 7.07 0.19 16.65
N ALA A 123 8.18 0.70 17.17
CA ALA A 123 8.34 2.11 17.53
C ALA A 123 8.05 3.05 16.33
N GLY A 124 8.28 2.60 15.09
CA GLY A 124 7.96 3.36 13.87
C GLY A 124 6.48 3.69 13.69
N PHE A 125 5.55 3.02 14.40
CA PHE A 125 4.13 3.37 14.37
C PHE A 125 3.78 4.53 15.31
N MET A 126 4.59 4.81 16.33
CA MET A 126 4.25 5.77 17.37
C MET A 126 4.04 7.21 16.86
N PRO A 127 4.83 7.75 15.95
CA PRO A 127 4.55 9.07 15.37
C PRO A 127 3.15 9.16 14.74
N GLY A 128 2.74 8.15 13.98
CA GLY A 128 1.40 8.11 13.38
C GLY A 128 0.28 7.93 14.39
N VAL A 129 0.48 7.10 15.43
CA VAL A 129 -0.46 6.97 16.54
C VAL A 129 -0.67 8.33 17.23
N LEU A 130 0.41 9.09 17.49
CA LEU A 130 0.32 10.43 18.07
C LEU A 130 -0.42 11.41 17.16
N ILE A 131 -0.23 11.35 15.85
CA ILE A 131 -1.02 12.13 14.89
C ILE A 131 -2.50 11.78 15.01
N GLY A 132 -2.84 10.50 15.06
CA GLY A 132 -4.20 10.02 15.25
C GLY A 132 -4.84 10.57 16.52
N ILE A 133 -4.18 10.41 17.66
CA ILE A 133 -4.66 10.86 18.98
C ILE A 133 -4.87 12.38 18.99
N ARG A 134 -3.95 13.17 18.46
CA ARG A 134 -4.00 14.65 18.48
C ARG A 134 -5.09 15.21 17.57
N ASN A 135 -5.56 14.44 16.61
CA ASN A 135 -6.49 14.94 15.59
C ASN A 135 -7.87 14.28 15.66
N VAL A 136 -8.02 13.08 16.20
CA VAL A 136 -9.31 12.35 16.18
C VAL A 136 -10.48 13.16 16.75
N ALA A 137 -10.25 13.92 17.80
CA ALA A 137 -11.30 14.75 18.40
C ALA A 137 -11.71 15.97 17.53
N LYS A 138 -10.87 16.37 16.56
CA LYS A 138 -11.12 17.50 15.66
C LYS A 138 -12.00 17.12 14.46
N TYR A 139 -12.14 15.81 14.19
CA TYR A 139 -12.86 15.26 13.05
C TYR A 139 -13.98 14.34 13.54
N PRO A 140 -15.20 14.87 13.86
CA PRO A 140 -16.32 14.05 14.28
C PRO A 140 -16.72 13.04 13.21
N GLY A 141 -17.11 11.83 13.65
CA GLY A 141 -17.48 10.75 12.75
C GLY A 141 -16.32 9.78 12.49
N LEU A 142 -16.50 8.88 11.53
CA LEU A 142 -15.51 7.88 11.14
C LEU A 142 -14.56 8.44 10.08
N THR A 143 -13.27 8.42 10.37
CA THR A 143 -12.20 8.66 9.39
C THR A 143 -11.50 7.33 9.11
N VAL A 144 -11.30 7.00 7.83
CA VAL A 144 -10.56 5.81 7.39
C VAL A 144 -9.28 6.27 6.69
N GLY A 145 -8.14 5.86 7.25
CA GLY A 145 -6.81 6.22 6.75
C GLY A 145 -6.17 7.37 7.52
N LEU A 146 -4.91 7.14 7.96
CA LEU A 146 -4.12 8.14 8.70
C LEU A 146 -3.79 9.37 7.84
N GLU A 147 -3.70 9.18 6.53
CA GLU A 147 -3.43 10.24 5.54
C GLU A 147 -4.36 11.44 5.67
N ASN A 148 -5.59 11.23 6.11
CA ASN A 148 -6.55 12.31 6.33
C ASN A 148 -6.18 13.26 7.48
N TYR A 149 -5.29 12.81 8.37
CA TYR A 149 -4.80 13.61 9.50
C TYR A 149 -3.37 14.14 9.29
N MET A 150 -2.72 13.78 8.19
CA MET A 150 -1.34 14.19 7.89
C MET A 150 -1.23 15.53 7.14
N GLY A 151 -2.35 16.23 6.90
CA GLY A 151 -2.36 17.48 6.12
C GLY A 151 -2.07 17.19 4.65
N GLY A 152 -2.99 16.51 3.99
CA GLY A 152 -2.81 15.87 2.70
C GLY A 152 -1.95 16.59 1.67
N MET A 153 -1.13 15.86 0.96
CA MET A 153 -0.62 16.30 -0.34
C MET A 153 -1.84 16.46 -1.27
N LYS A 154 -2.24 17.72 -1.50
CA LYS A 154 -3.28 18.07 -2.46
C LYS A 154 -2.72 18.01 -3.88
#